data_aa9c99e3a00dbae37073fd85700a7dad
#
_entry.id   aa9c99e3a00dbae37073fd85700a7dad
#
_cell.length_a   1.000
_cell.length_b   1.000
_cell.length_c   1.000
_cell.angle_alpha   90.00
_cell.angle_beta   90.00
_cell.angle_gamma   90.00
#
_symmetry.space_group_name_H-M   'P 1'
#
loop_
_entity.id
_entity.type
_entity.pdbx_description
1 polymer ?
#
loop_
_entity_poly.entity_id
_entity_poly.type
_entity_poly.pdbx_seq_one_letter_code
_entity_poly.pdbx_strand_id
1 'polypeptide(L)'
;MVVASGMFEDENVVRLLNEANVRIHKGYLENVEEIYQMADAYLFPTRSAEFVISIPLSVMEALSCGVPVIGYKSFENLKEIRGTTGSVTLIDDANQLDSVLPEVIKKKCDHSLLEKPESWGGVARMVLKVVQEGNT
;
A
#
# COMPACT_ATOMS: atom_id res chain seq x y z
N MET A 1 10.91 11.82 4.30
CA MET A 1 10.09 10.61 4.44
C MET A 1 9.29 10.69 5.73
N VAL A 2 8.03 10.29 5.71
CA VAL A 2 7.16 10.25 6.89
C VAL A 2 6.82 8.79 7.17
N VAL A 3 6.98 8.36 8.39
CA VAL A 3 6.51 7.05 8.85
C VAL A 3 5.38 7.28 9.84
N ALA A 4 4.20 6.78 9.51
CA ALA A 4 3.07 6.76 10.43
C ALA A 4 3.01 5.37 11.07
N SER A 5 3.06 5.31 12.40
CA SER A 5 2.88 4.05 13.11
C SER A 5 2.28 4.26 14.48
N GLY A 6 1.32 3.43 14.84
CA GLY A 6 0.78 3.33 16.18
C GLY A 6 1.55 2.39 17.12
N MET A 7 2.57 1.66 16.63
CA MET A 7 3.14 0.51 17.34
C MET A 7 4.67 0.48 17.39
N PHE A 8 5.38 1.59 17.33
CA PHE A 8 6.83 1.55 17.52
C PHE A 8 7.19 1.51 18.99
N GLU A 9 7.66 0.37 19.45
CA GLU A 9 8.20 0.19 20.81
C GLU A 9 9.71 -0.02 20.82
N ASP A 10 10.36 -0.24 19.66
CA ASP A 10 11.82 -0.40 19.59
C ASP A 10 12.53 0.97 19.54
N GLU A 11 13.08 1.38 20.68
CA GLU A 11 13.82 2.64 20.83
C GLU A 11 15.03 2.74 19.88
N ASN A 12 15.68 1.62 19.52
CA ASN A 12 16.80 1.61 18.59
C ASN A 12 16.32 1.97 17.16
N VAL A 13 15.18 1.44 16.74
CA VAL A 13 14.60 1.78 15.44
C VAL A 13 14.22 3.25 15.39
N VAL A 14 13.56 3.76 16.44
CA VAL A 14 13.21 5.18 16.55
C VAL A 14 14.45 6.07 16.48
N ARG A 15 15.53 5.72 17.18
CA ARG A 15 16.80 6.44 17.14
C ARG A 15 17.39 6.48 15.74
N LEU A 16 17.48 5.33 15.06
CA LEU A 16 18.01 5.23 13.69
C LEU A 16 17.19 6.07 12.70
N LEU A 17 15.87 6.06 12.81
CA LEU A 17 14.99 6.87 11.96
C LEU A 17 15.21 8.38 12.20
N ASN A 18 15.38 8.80 13.45
CA ASN A 18 15.68 10.19 13.78
C ASN A 18 17.06 10.63 13.28
N GLU A 19 18.09 9.79 13.43
CA GLU A 19 19.43 10.03 12.88
C GLU A 19 19.41 10.17 11.35
N ALA A 20 18.51 9.44 10.67
CA ALA A 20 18.28 9.54 9.23
C ALA A 20 17.35 10.69 8.82
N ASN A 21 16.99 11.61 9.72
CA ASN A 21 16.02 12.70 9.46
C ASN A 21 14.64 12.20 8.97
N VAL A 22 14.23 11.03 9.41
CA VAL A 22 12.89 10.51 9.12
C VAL A 22 11.89 11.14 10.08
N ARG A 23 10.85 11.75 9.56
CA ARG A 23 9.75 12.24 10.38
C ARG A 23 8.86 11.07 10.81
N ILE A 24 8.68 10.92 12.13
CA ILE A 24 7.83 9.88 12.70
C ILE A 24 6.56 10.56 13.20
N HIS A 25 5.41 10.11 12.73
CA HIS A 25 4.13 10.47 13.28
C HIS A 25 3.63 9.32 14.16
N LYS A 26 3.31 9.62 15.42
CA LYS A 26 2.73 8.67 16.37
C LYS A 26 1.29 9.07 16.65
N GLY A 27 0.37 8.14 16.47
CA GLY A 27 -1.04 8.34 16.75
C GLY A 27 -1.95 8.17 15.55
N TYR A 28 -3.24 8.37 15.80
CA TYR A 28 -4.27 8.28 14.77
C TYR A 28 -4.22 9.51 13.86
N LEU A 29 -4.36 9.26 12.56
CA LEU A 29 -4.48 10.29 11.54
C LEU A 29 -5.93 10.32 11.05
N GLU A 30 -6.61 11.46 11.24
CA GLU A 30 -7.99 11.63 10.77
C GLU A 30 -8.05 11.69 9.23
N ASN A 31 -7.06 12.34 8.60
CA ASN A 31 -6.99 12.56 7.16
C ASN A 31 -5.74 11.89 6.59
N VAL A 32 -5.68 10.56 6.62
CA VAL A 32 -4.52 9.80 6.12
C VAL A 32 -4.25 10.05 4.64
N GLU A 33 -5.28 10.37 3.87
CA GLU A 33 -5.19 10.71 2.45
C GLU A 33 -4.30 11.94 2.19
N GLU A 34 -4.24 12.91 3.09
CA GLU A 34 -3.37 14.07 2.94
C GLU A 34 -1.89 13.66 2.96
N ILE A 35 -1.54 12.67 3.77
CA ILE A 35 -0.17 12.13 3.82
C ILE A 35 0.17 11.41 2.52
N TYR A 36 -0.75 10.59 2.00
CA TYR A 36 -0.52 9.96 0.71
C TYR A 36 -0.38 11.00 -0.40
N GLN A 37 -1.25 12.00 -0.46
CA GLN A 37 -1.20 13.05 -1.49
C GLN A 37 0.09 13.89 -1.47
N MET A 38 0.75 14.00 -0.32
CA MET A 38 2.06 14.66 -0.20
C MET A 38 3.23 13.76 -0.58
N ALA A 39 3.00 12.45 -0.75
CA ALA A 39 4.06 11.49 -0.98
C ALA A 39 4.38 11.33 -2.48
N ASP A 40 5.65 11.25 -2.82
CA ASP A 40 6.12 10.92 -4.16
C ASP A 40 6.07 9.41 -4.44
N ALA A 41 6.19 8.60 -3.40
CA ALA A 41 6.07 7.14 -3.45
C ALA A 41 5.69 6.58 -2.06
N TYR A 42 4.98 5.47 -2.06
CA TYR A 42 4.67 4.71 -0.85
C TYR A 42 5.56 3.46 -0.78
N LEU A 43 6.31 3.33 0.29
CA LEU A 43 7.13 2.16 0.55
C LEU A 43 6.38 1.18 1.47
N PHE A 44 6.09 -0.01 0.96
CA PHE A 44 5.49 -1.11 1.71
C PHE A 44 6.58 -2.12 2.10
N PRO A 45 7.13 -2.05 3.34
CA PRO A 45 8.35 -2.78 3.72
C PRO A 45 8.09 -4.23 4.15
N THR A 46 6.87 -4.73 4.03
CA THR A 46 6.50 -6.07 4.47
C THR A 46 7.02 -7.15 3.51
N ARG A 47 7.71 -8.15 4.05
CA ARG A 47 8.31 -9.26 3.29
C ARG A 47 7.50 -10.56 3.34
N SER A 48 6.65 -10.74 4.36
CA SER A 48 5.88 -11.96 4.58
C SER A 48 4.40 -11.64 4.80
N ALA A 49 3.53 -12.52 4.31
CA ALA A 49 2.08 -12.40 4.49
C ALA A 49 1.59 -12.91 5.86
N GLU A 50 2.46 -13.45 6.71
CA GLU A 50 2.07 -14.10 7.98
C GLU A 50 1.31 -13.19 8.95
N PHE A 51 1.52 -11.88 8.86
CA PHE A 51 0.93 -10.90 9.77
C PHE A 51 0.13 -9.81 9.04
N VAL A 52 -0.18 -10.01 7.78
CA VAL A 52 -0.84 -9.02 6.93
C VAL A 52 -2.05 -9.64 6.25
N ILE A 53 -3.14 -8.89 6.18
CA ILE A 53 -4.31 -9.28 5.38
C ILE A 53 -3.92 -9.42 3.90
N SER A 54 -4.63 -10.28 3.18
CA SER A 54 -4.34 -10.63 1.77
C SER A 54 -4.15 -9.42 0.88
N ILE A 55 -4.96 -8.38 1.06
CA ILE A 55 -4.84 -7.11 0.33
C ILE A 55 -4.52 -6.02 1.36
N PRO A 56 -3.28 -5.49 1.39
CA PRO A 56 -2.93 -4.43 2.31
C PRO A 56 -3.70 -3.15 2.01
N LEU A 57 -4.57 -2.72 2.93
CA LEU A 57 -5.40 -1.52 2.75
C LEU A 57 -4.54 -0.29 2.48
N SER A 58 -3.43 -0.12 3.19
CA SER A 58 -2.50 0.99 3.00
C SER A 58 -1.90 1.07 1.59
N VAL A 59 -1.71 -0.07 0.92
CA VAL A 59 -1.30 -0.12 -0.49
C VAL A 59 -2.43 0.39 -1.39
N MET A 60 -3.66 -0.06 -1.14
CA MET A 60 -4.83 0.38 -1.91
C MET A 60 -5.12 1.86 -1.70
N GLU A 61 -4.98 2.36 -0.49
CA GLU A 61 -5.11 3.78 -0.15
C GLU A 61 -4.09 4.63 -0.91
N ALA A 62 -2.80 4.24 -0.86
CA ALA A 62 -1.73 4.94 -1.58
C ALA A 62 -2.03 5.01 -3.09
N LEU A 63 -2.36 3.87 -3.70
CA LEU A 63 -2.70 3.79 -5.12
C LEU A 63 -3.94 4.64 -5.46
N SER A 64 -4.97 4.64 -4.60
CA SER A 64 -6.17 5.45 -4.77
C SER A 64 -5.90 6.95 -4.69
N CYS A 65 -4.86 7.36 -3.95
CA CYS A 65 -4.38 8.73 -3.90
C CYS A 65 -3.40 9.08 -5.02
N GLY A 66 -3.14 8.16 -5.96
CA GLY A 66 -2.22 8.40 -7.07
C GLY A 66 -0.76 8.19 -6.76
N VAL A 67 -0.46 7.58 -5.63
CA VAL A 67 0.90 7.39 -5.17
C VAL A 67 1.41 6.03 -5.62
N PRO A 68 2.51 5.95 -6.38
CA PRO A 68 3.09 4.68 -6.78
C PRO A 68 3.67 3.96 -5.57
N VAL A 69 3.59 2.63 -5.61
CA VAL A 69 4.00 1.76 -4.51
C VAL A 69 5.29 1.02 -4.84
N ILE A 70 6.18 0.93 -3.86
CA ILE A 70 7.35 0.06 -3.90
C ILE A 70 7.20 -1.00 -2.81
N GLY A 71 7.34 -2.27 -3.15
CA GLY A 71 7.26 -3.37 -2.19
C GLY A 71 8.12 -4.56 -2.58
N TYR A 72 8.20 -5.54 -1.70
CA TYR A 72 9.03 -6.73 -1.92
C TYR A 72 8.33 -7.77 -2.80
N LYS A 73 9.08 -8.40 -3.71
CA LYS A 73 8.61 -9.53 -4.54
C LYS A 73 8.21 -10.74 -3.70
N SER A 74 8.76 -10.89 -2.50
CA SER A 74 8.41 -11.95 -1.57
C SER A 74 6.98 -11.85 -1.05
N PHE A 75 6.36 -10.67 -1.12
CA PHE A 75 4.96 -10.49 -0.79
C PHE A 75 4.10 -10.71 -2.05
N GLU A 76 3.60 -11.94 -2.24
CA GLU A 76 2.99 -12.38 -3.50
C GLU A 76 1.78 -11.56 -3.93
N ASN A 77 0.96 -11.12 -2.99
CA ASN A 77 -0.27 -10.36 -3.29
C ASN A 77 0.00 -9.03 -4.00
N LEU A 78 1.19 -8.44 -3.83
CA LEU A 78 1.58 -7.26 -4.60
C LEU A 78 1.77 -7.53 -6.09
N LYS A 79 2.04 -8.78 -6.48
CA LYS A 79 2.16 -9.16 -7.90
C LYS A 79 0.82 -9.07 -8.62
N GLU A 80 -0.26 -9.45 -7.94
CA GLU A 80 -1.62 -9.35 -8.47
C GLU A 80 -2.03 -7.89 -8.64
N ILE A 81 -1.81 -7.06 -7.60
CA ILE A 81 -2.08 -5.63 -7.66
C ILE A 81 -1.25 -4.95 -8.76
N ARG A 82 0.03 -5.33 -8.92
CA ARG A 82 0.88 -4.84 -10.00
C ARG A 82 0.30 -5.16 -11.38
N GLY A 83 -0.20 -6.36 -11.57
CA GLY A 83 -0.81 -6.79 -12.84
C GLY A 83 -1.99 -5.90 -13.25
N THR A 84 -2.75 -5.42 -12.28
CA THR A 84 -3.94 -4.59 -12.51
C THR A 84 -3.60 -3.11 -12.72
N THR A 85 -2.63 -2.56 -11.98
CA THR A 85 -2.44 -1.10 -11.93
C THR A 85 -1.18 -0.60 -12.64
N GLY A 86 -0.17 -1.45 -12.84
CA GLY A 86 1.14 -1.02 -13.35
C GLY A 86 1.92 -0.08 -12.42
N SER A 87 1.29 0.37 -11.34
CA SER A 87 1.84 1.40 -10.42
C SER A 87 2.57 0.83 -9.21
N VAL A 88 2.74 -0.49 -9.18
CA VAL A 88 3.51 -1.19 -8.15
C VAL A 88 4.87 -1.62 -8.70
N THR A 89 5.94 -1.19 -8.06
CA THR A 89 7.31 -1.62 -8.37
C THR A 89 7.77 -2.62 -7.32
N LEU A 90 8.24 -3.79 -7.78
CA LEU A 90 8.67 -4.88 -6.90
C LEU A 90 10.19 -4.97 -6.87
N ILE A 91 10.75 -5.02 -5.66
CA ILE A 91 12.18 -5.18 -5.39
C ILE A 91 12.46 -6.50 -4.66
N ASP A 92 13.65 -7.03 -4.82
CA ASP A 92 14.12 -8.20 -4.08
C ASP A 92 14.76 -7.80 -2.75
N ASP A 93 15.47 -6.67 -2.75
CA ASP A 93 16.21 -6.16 -1.59
C ASP A 93 16.15 -4.63 -1.50
N ALA A 94 16.30 -4.11 -0.27
CA ALA A 94 16.27 -2.68 0.00
C ALA A 94 17.38 -1.89 -0.71
N ASN A 95 18.52 -2.52 -1.02
CA ASN A 95 19.62 -1.89 -1.76
C ASN A 95 19.22 -1.48 -3.18
N GLN A 96 18.13 -2.01 -3.71
CA GLN A 96 17.59 -1.62 -5.01
C GLN A 96 16.81 -0.29 -4.97
N LEU A 97 16.47 0.24 -3.80
CA LEU A 97 15.68 1.46 -3.66
C LEU A 97 16.32 2.65 -4.38
N ASP A 98 17.61 2.86 -4.21
CA ASP A 98 18.32 4.00 -4.84
C ASP A 98 18.24 3.97 -6.37
N SER A 99 18.19 2.78 -6.95
CA SER A 99 18.10 2.61 -8.41
C SER A 99 16.67 2.73 -8.95
N VAL A 100 15.67 2.27 -8.20
CA VAL A 100 14.28 2.25 -8.68
C VAL A 100 13.51 3.53 -8.35
N LEU A 101 13.85 4.20 -7.26
CA LEU A 101 13.11 5.36 -6.76
C LEU A 101 13.01 6.50 -7.78
N PRO A 102 14.08 6.92 -8.49
CA PRO A 102 13.99 7.97 -9.49
C PRO A 102 13.00 7.69 -10.63
N GLU A 103 12.87 6.42 -11.00
CA GLU A 103 11.93 6.01 -12.05
C GLU A 103 10.49 5.91 -11.52
N VAL A 104 10.32 5.48 -10.27
CA VAL A 104 9.01 5.38 -9.63
C VAL A 104 8.40 6.76 -9.43
N ILE A 105 9.15 7.73 -8.94
CA ILE A 105 8.68 9.10 -8.70
C ILE A 105 8.19 9.78 -10.01
N LYS A 106 8.78 9.42 -11.15
CA LYS A 106 8.36 9.96 -12.45
C LYS A 106 7.06 9.35 -12.96
N LYS A 107 6.68 8.18 -12.47
CA LYS A 107 5.47 7.48 -12.91
C LYS A 107 4.25 8.14 -12.26
N LYS A 108 3.38 8.73 -13.06
CA LYS A 108 2.04 9.07 -12.58
C LYS A 108 1.22 7.79 -12.47
N CYS A 109 0.60 7.60 -11.32
CA CYS A 109 -0.33 6.49 -11.13
C CYS A 109 -1.58 6.73 -12.00
N ASP A 110 -1.93 5.76 -12.84
CA ASP A 110 -3.17 5.82 -13.61
C ASP A 110 -4.31 5.24 -12.77
N HIS A 111 -5.10 6.13 -12.18
CA HIS A 111 -6.24 5.77 -11.36
C HIS A 111 -7.34 5.02 -12.12
N SER A 112 -7.39 5.14 -13.45
CA SER A 112 -8.41 4.48 -14.27
C SER A 112 -8.25 2.97 -14.28
N LEU A 113 -7.04 2.48 -13.96
CA LEU A 113 -6.71 1.06 -13.89
C LEU A 113 -7.02 0.43 -12.52
N LEU A 114 -7.32 1.25 -11.51
CA LEU A 114 -7.82 0.72 -10.24
C LEU A 114 -9.28 0.29 -10.45
N GLU A 115 -9.54 -1.00 -10.40
CA GLU A 115 -10.92 -1.48 -10.26
C GLU A 115 -11.53 -0.78 -9.05
N LYS A 116 -12.59 -0.03 -9.29
CA LYS A 116 -13.34 0.58 -8.18
C LYS A 116 -13.83 -0.56 -7.30
N PRO A 117 -13.46 -0.56 -6.01
CA PRO A 117 -13.97 -1.59 -5.12
C PRO A 117 -15.49 -1.58 -5.21
N GLU A 118 -16.09 -2.77 -5.33
CA GLU A 118 -17.54 -2.91 -5.29
C GLU A 118 -18.07 -2.21 -4.03
N SER A 119 -19.08 -1.40 -4.22
CA SER A 119 -19.76 -0.79 -3.09
C SER A 119 -20.37 -1.88 -2.20
N TRP A 120 -20.54 -1.62 -0.91
CA TRP A 120 -21.22 -2.57 -0.01
C TRP A 120 -22.57 -3.04 -0.55
N GLY A 121 -23.31 -2.17 -1.25
CA GLY A 121 -24.53 -2.53 -1.96
C GLY A 121 -24.27 -3.49 -3.13
N GLY A 122 -23.16 -3.38 -3.83
CA GLY A 122 -22.74 -4.32 -4.87
C GLY A 122 -22.43 -5.69 -4.30
N VAL A 123 -21.63 -5.73 -3.22
CA VAL A 123 -21.31 -6.97 -2.51
C VAL A 123 -22.58 -7.66 -1.99
N ALA A 124 -23.50 -6.91 -1.37
CA ALA A 124 -24.77 -7.45 -0.89
C ALA A 124 -25.59 -8.06 -2.02
N ARG A 125 -25.67 -7.42 -3.19
CA ARG A 125 -26.36 -7.98 -4.37
C ARG A 125 -25.73 -9.27 -4.86
N MET A 126 -24.39 -9.35 -4.89
CA MET A 126 -23.68 -10.58 -5.28
C MET A 126 -23.99 -11.73 -4.33
N VAL A 127 -23.94 -11.49 -3.01
CA VAL A 127 -24.31 -12.49 -2.01
C VAL A 127 -25.75 -12.96 -2.16
N LEU A 128 -26.70 -12.05 -2.33
CA LEU A 128 -28.11 -12.40 -2.54
C LEU A 128 -28.32 -13.25 -3.79
N LYS A 129 -27.60 -12.94 -4.88
CA LYS A 129 -27.69 -13.73 -6.11
C LYS A 129 -27.22 -15.16 -5.90
N VAL A 130 -26.07 -15.37 -5.25
CA VAL A 130 -25.54 -16.72 -4.94
C VAL A 130 -26.50 -17.52 -4.07
N VAL A 131 -27.12 -16.87 -3.05
CA VAL A 131 -28.07 -17.53 -2.16
C VAL A 131 -29.35 -17.93 -2.92
N GLN A 132 -29.81 -17.12 -3.86
CA GLN A 132 -31.01 -17.43 -4.67
C GLN A 132 -30.76 -18.57 -5.68
N GLU A 133 -29.60 -18.58 -6.32
CA GLU A 133 -29.22 -19.62 -7.29
C GLU A 133 -28.86 -20.96 -6.62
N GLY A 134 -28.40 -20.95 -5.38
CA GLY A 134 -28.10 -22.16 -4.59
C GLY A 134 -29.31 -22.88 -3.99
N ASN A 135 -30.52 -22.29 -4.09
CA ASN A 135 -31.78 -22.84 -3.59
C ASN A 135 -32.65 -23.48 -4.71
N THR A 136 -32.09 -23.63 -5.92
CA THR A 136 -32.69 -24.35 -7.04
C THR A 136 -31.96 -25.64 -7.27
#